data_3f52a06b4b00df411ee691f5e58bb2e8
#
_entry.id   3f52a06b4b00df411ee691f5e58bb2e8
#
_cell.length_a   1.000
_cell.length_b   1.000
_cell.length_c   1.000
_cell.angle_alpha   90.00
_cell.angle_beta   90.00
_cell.angle_gamma   90.00
#
_symmetry.space_group_name_H-M   'P 1'
#
loop_
_entity.id
_entity.type
_entity.pdbx_description
1 polymer ?
#
loop_
_entity_poly.entity_id
_entity_poly.type
_entity_poly.pdbx_seq_one_letter_code
_entity_poly.pdbx_strand_id
1 'polypeptide(L)'
;MFEKLLSLAQVGKRLSAAGNNHETAIKDELALLLKSDPSVREQFETAYRKHALEKVSDNLFEVSAQQAMAARQNPPIDSPETEEIIDRIVGELLMQTPWFRYDGKTASQGDTLARPKDKGLPSVTLDELKRIPPEIRPQLTGRYTKCDIPGESYKILLDEYARYLRAPNTVQGRRLYNMFRQGLDILDLDGVTYEIIRMNPNSIGRWLPALVDAAMKQDFFRVPATTVIEVPITLLQLTRCDYNELTTSTLAVLDRYCQEAFGLDTQKEYFVKTGTYSSKFDFRNAHVHGKKEVQELGEYLLFIHFLACQMASPLNNKSIYGVSTTTEWAVREFIPDKENNPTIYMGMPLHTEYRVFVDFDAQKVIGVSPYWEPETMKKRFGHEDDADSPHKIHDYVVYKAHEETLMRRYQENVDAVCVHIEAMLSDIRLCGQWSIDVMQNGEDFWIIDMALAQNSALIECVPKNLLRPAQERWVPALEDAVKANS
;
A
#
# COMPACT_ATOMS: atom_id res chain seq x y z
N MET A 1 19.92 38.64 0.80
CA MET A 1 19.61 37.19 0.76
C MET A 1 19.51 36.61 2.16
N PHE A 2 20.54 36.71 2.99
CA PHE A 2 20.57 36.16 4.35
C PHE A 2 19.52 36.75 5.29
N GLU A 3 19.29 38.07 5.20
CA GLU A 3 18.27 38.78 6.02
C GLU A 3 16.83 38.36 5.63
N LYS A 4 16.54 38.06 4.36
CA LYS A 4 15.20 37.60 3.93
C LYS A 4 14.95 36.16 4.35
N LEU A 5 15.98 35.30 4.31
CA LEU A 5 15.89 33.92 4.86
C LEU A 5 15.77 33.93 6.38
N LEU A 6 16.42 34.86 7.07
CA LEU A 6 16.24 35.11 8.51
C LEU A 6 14.81 35.58 8.82
N SER A 7 14.21 36.43 7.96
CA SER A 7 12.81 36.84 8.12
C SER A 7 11.83 35.67 7.95
N LEU A 8 12.07 34.76 6.99
CA LEU A 8 11.28 33.54 6.82
C LEU A 8 11.44 32.58 8.02
N ALA A 9 12.65 32.44 8.56
CA ALA A 9 12.90 31.65 9.76
C ALA A 9 12.29 32.30 11.03
N GLN A 10 12.22 33.63 11.09
CA GLN A 10 11.54 34.37 12.16
C GLN A 10 10.02 34.27 12.04
N VAL A 11 9.48 34.30 10.83
CA VAL A 11 8.06 34.00 10.55
C VAL A 11 7.74 32.58 10.99
N GLY A 12 8.52 31.59 10.62
CA GLY A 12 8.37 30.22 11.09
C GLY A 12 8.41 30.09 12.62
N LYS A 13 9.29 30.83 13.30
CA LYS A 13 9.34 30.86 14.78
C LYS A 13 8.13 31.58 15.43
N ARG A 14 7.63 32.64 14.84
CA ARG A 14 6.41 33.31 15.33
C ARG A 14 5.18 32.43 15.16
N LEU A 15 5.14 31.71 14.09
CA LEU A 15 4.05 30.80 13.78
C LEU A 15 4.11 29.52 14.64
N SER A 16 5.27 29.01 14.97
CA SER A 16 5.38 27.89 15.93
C SER A 16 4.98 28.26 17.36
N ALA A 17 4.89 29.56 17.70
CA ALA A 17 4.46 30.04 18.99
C ALA A 17 2.94 30.25 19.14
N ALA A 18 2.15 30.27 18.06
CA ALA A 18 0.75 30.72 18.06
C ALA A 18 -0.35 29.63 18.01
N GLY A 19 -0.05 28.27 18.04
CA GLY A 19 -1.06 27.18 18.15
C GLY A 19 -1.65 26.66 16.82
N ASN A 20 -2.49 25.67 16.81
CA ASN A 20 -2.84 24.68 15.79
C ASN A 20 -3.38 25.10 14.38
N ASN A 21 -3.33 26.37 13.96
CA ASN A 21 -3.76 26.81 12.60
C ASN A 21 -2.61 27.28 11.71
N HIS A 22 -1.41 26.81 11.95
CA HIS A 22 -0.17 27.36 11.40
C HIS A 22 0.06 27.12 9.93
N GLU A 23 -0.30 25.94 9.42
CA GLU A 23 0.07 25.55 8.08
C GLU A 23 -0.57 26.45 7.02
N THR A 24 -1.84 26.79 7.22
CA THR A 24 -2.58 27.69 6.32
C THR A 24 -2.02 29.12 6.40
N ALA A 25 -1.75 29.61 7.61
CA ALA A 25 -1.20 30.97 7.80
C ALA A 25 0.23 31.11 7.23
N ILE A 26 1.05 30.07 7.32
CA ILE A 26 2.38 30.04 6.68
C ILE A 26 2.26 30.06 5.16
N LYS A 27 1.35 29.29 4.60
CA LYS A 27 1.10 29.26 3.15
C LYS A 27 0.60 30.60 2.64
N ASP A 28 -0.31 31.24 3.37
CA ASP A 28 -0.86 32.54 3.00
C ASP A 28 0.21 33.65 3.08
N GLU A 29 1.03 33.67 4.11
CA GLU A 29 2.11 34.67 4.26
C GLU A 29 3.24 34.44 3.25
N LEU A 30 3.58 33.19 2.95
CA LEU A 30 4.53 32.82 1.90
C LEU A 30 4.00 33.21 0.52
N ALA A 31 2.72 32.96 0.23
CA ALA A 31 2.06 33.35 -1.01
C ALA A 31 2.04 34.88 -1.21
N LEU A 32 1.83 35.63 -0.14
CA LEU A 32 1.88 37.10 -0.15
C LEU A 32 3.29 37.60 -0.43
N LEU A 33 4.30 37.00 0.17
CA LEU A 33 5.70 37.34 -0.03
C LEU A 33 6.15 37.04 -1.48
N LEU A 34 5.75 35.90 -2.01
CA LEU A 34 6.06 35.50 -3.40
C LEU A 34 5.35 36.39 -4.43
N LYS A 35 4.15 36.89 -4.11
CA LYS A 35 3.45 37.90 -4.96
C LYS A 35 4.09 39.27 -4.94
N SER A 36 4.66 39.67 -3.81
CA SER A 36 5.18 41.02 -3.64
C SER A 36 6.62 41.22 -4.16
N ASP A 37 7.39 40.16 -4.36
CA ASP A 37 8.79 40.27 -4.78
C ASP A 37 9.15 39.20 -5.85
N PRO A 38 9.18 39.57 -7.16
CA PRO A 38 9.50 38.65 -8.25
C PRO A 38 10.86 37.98 -8.11
N SER A 39 11.84 38.64 -7.50
CA SER A 39 13.19 38.07 -7.34
C SER A 39 13.23 36.97 -6.25
N VAL A 40 12.42 37.12 -5.24
CA VAL A 40 12.23 36.08 -4.20
C VAL A 40 11.48 34.88 -4.78
N ARG A 41 10.48 35.15 -5.63
CA ARG A 41 9.74 34.12 -6.36
C ARG A 41 10.65 33.29 -7.24
N GLU A 42 11.48 33.92 -8.06
CA GLU A 42 12.43 33.22 -8.94
C GLU A 42 13.43 32.36 -8.16
N GLN A 43 13.96 32.89 -7.05
CA GLN A 43 14.89 32.14 -6.19
C GLN A 43 14.21 30.98 -5.49
N PHE A 44 12.97 31.17 -5.03
CA PHE A 44 12.16 30.13 -4.41
C PHE A 44 11.86 29.03 -5.42
N GLU A 45 11.38 29.37 -6.61
CA GLU A 45 11.10 28.41 -7.69
C GLU A 45 12.35 27.64 -8.09
N THR A 46 13.52 28.31 -8.18
CA THR A 46 14.77 27.66 -8.51
C THR A 46 15.24 26.71 -7.41
N ALA A 47 15.16 27.13 -6.14
CA ALA A 47 15.52 26.29 -5.01
C ALA A 47 14.55 25.11 -4.86
N TYR A 48 13.27 25.36 -5.11
CA TYR A 48 12.23 24.33 -5.04
C TYR A 48 12.40 23.30 -6.17
N ARG A 49 12.62 23.75 -7.41
CA ARG A 49 12.91 22.86 -8.55
C ARG A 49 14.15 22.01 -8.30
N LYS A 50 15.21 22.63 -7.77
CA LYS A 50 16.41 21.89 -7.39
C LYS A 50 16.10 20.84 -6.33
N HIS A 51 15.41 21.20 -5.27
CA HIS A 51 15.03 20.30 -4.19
C HIS A 51 14.00 19.23 -4.63
N ALA A 52 13.06 19.58 -5.51
CA ALA A 52 12.12 18.63 -6.09
C ALA A 52 12.81 17.66 -7.06
N LEU A 53 13.78 18.15 -7.85
CA LEU A 53 14.61 17.32 -8.73
C LEU A 53 15.58 16.45 -7.92
N GLU A 54 16.18 16.99 -6.85
CA GLU A 54 16.97 16.22 -5.90
C GLU A 54 16.09 15.16 -5.19
N LYS A 55 14.89 15.49 -4.74
CA LYS A 55 13.95 14.50 -4.19
C LYS A 55 13.43 13.48 -5.20
N VAL A 56 13.42 13.81 -6.47
CA VAL A 56 13.05 12.88 -7.55
C VAL A 56 14.21 11.98 -7.91
N SER A 57 15.45 12.51 -7.93
CA SER A 57 16.67 11.73 -8.04
C SER A 57 16.99 10.98 -6.74
N ASP A 58 16.62 11.56 -5.59
CA ASP A 58 16.70 10.99 -4.26
C ASP A 58 15.37 10.36 -3.85
N ASN A 59 14.64 9.72 -4.77
CA ASN A 59 13.52 8.86 -4.39
C ASN A 59 14.03 7.95 -3.28
N LEU A 60 13.33 7.94 -2.15
CA LEU A 60 13.74 7.17 -0.98
C LEU A 60 14.02 5.72 -1.36
N PHE A 61 13.28 5.20 -2.34
CA PHE A 61 13.49 3.88 -2.90
C PHE A 61 14.80 3.78 -3.71
N GLU A 62 15.14 4.73 -4.58
CA GLU A 62 16.39 4.69 -5.34
C GLU A 62 17.62 4.74 -4.44
N VAL A 63 17.60 5.60 -3.44
CA VAL A 63 18.68 5.68 -2.43
C VAL A 63 18.72 4.38 -1.63
N SER A 64 17.57 3.89 -1.15
CA SER A 64 17.48 2.65 -0.39
C SER A 64 17.86 1.44 -1.23
N ALA A 65 17.42 1.38 -2.50
CA ALA A 65 17.78 0.30 -3.41
C ALA A 65 19.29 0.32 -3.75
N GLN A 66 19.87 1.49 -3.98
CA GLN A 66 21.32 1.62 -4.20
C GLN A 66 22.12 1.19 -2.96
N GLN A 67 21.68 1.56 -1.77
CA GLN A 67 22.31 1.15 -0.52
C GLN A 67 22.14 -0.35 -0.25
N ALA A 68 20.97 -0.88 -0.54
CA ALA A 68 20.70 -2.31 -0.46
C ALA A 68 21.55 -3.10 -1.47
N MET A 69 21.71 -2.58 -2.71
CA MET A 69 22.62 -3.17 -3.69
C MET A 69 24.08 -3.13 -3.23
N ALA A 70 24.51 -2.04 -2.61
CA ALA A 70 25.86 -1.95 -2.04
C ALA A 70 26.06 -2.93 -0.89
N ALA A 71 25.03 -3.10 -0.04
CA ALA A 71 25.04 -4.09 1.02
C ALA A 71 25.09 -5.54 0.48
N ARG A 72 24.42 -5.81 -0.65
CA ARG A 72 24.48 -7.14 -1.33
C ARG A 72 25.86 -7.47 -1.91
N GLN A 73 26.66 -6.46 -2.21
CA GLN A 73 28.00 -6.67 -2.77
C GLN A 73 29.07 -6.83 -1.68
N ASN A 74 28.73 -6.59 -0.41
CA ASN A 74 29.75 -6.48 0.63
C ASN A 74 29.23 -6.89 2.02
N PRO A 75 29.71 -7.96 2.64
CA PRO A 75 30.46 -9.06 2.05
C PRO A 75 29.56 -10.06 1.32
N PRO A 76 30.06 -10.81 0.33
CA PRO A 76 29.28 -11.85 -0.34
C PRO A 76 28.89 -12.94 0.66
N ILE A 77 27.73 -13.57 0.42
CA ILE A 77 27.29 -14.75 1.19
C ILE A 77 28.02 -15.96 0.61
N ASP A 78 29.27 -16.17 1.02
CA ASP A 78 30.16 -17.14 0.36
C ASP A 78 30.26 -18.49 1.10
N SER A 79 29.58 -18.62 2.25
CA SER A 79 29.65 -19.84 3.02
C SER A 79 28.49 -20.77 2.70
N PRO A 80 28.74 -22.02 2.27
CA PRO A 80 27.68 -23.03 2.10
C PRO A 80 26.81 -23.20 3.33
N GLU A 81 27.38 -23.02 4.53
CA GLU A 81 26.65 -23.10 5.80
C GLU A 81 25.68 -21.93 5.97
N THR A 82 26.08 -20.72 5.55
CA THR A 82 25.22 -19.54 5.56
C THR A 82 24.05 -19.71 4.58
N GLU A 83 24.33 -20.21 3.38
CA GLU A 83 23.33 -20.52 2.37
C GLU A 83 22.31 -21.55 2.88
N GLU A 84 22.77 -22.60 3.55
CA GLU A 84 21.89 -23.63 4.14
C GLU A 84 20.98 -23.03 5.20
N ILE A 85 21.50 -22.17 6.07
CA ILE A 85 20.71 -21.52 7.13
C ILE A 85 19.68 -20.58 6.52
N ILE A 86 20.07 -19.78 5.51
CA ILE A 86 19.13 -18.91 4.79
C ILE A 86 18.03 -19.74 4.14
N ASP A 87 18.36 -20.81 3.45
CA ASP A 87 17.39 -21.70 2.81
C ASP A 87 16.39 -22.30 3.82
N ARG A 88 16.86 -22.68 5.01
CA ARG A 88 16.02 -23.19 6.10
C ARG A 88 15.09 -22.10 6.65
N ILE A 89 15.58 -20.87 6.85
CA ILE A 89 14.73 -19.73 7.26
C ILE A 89 13.61 -19.51 6.24
N VAL A 90 13.93 -19.52 4.95
CA VAL A 90 12.94 -19.39 3.88
C VAL A 90 11.92 -20.53 3.97
N GLY A 91 12.37 -21.77 4.18
CA GLY A 91 11.47 -22.92 4.37
C GLY A 91 10.50 -22.74 5.54
N GLU A 92 10.96 -22.22 6.67
CA GLU A 92 10.11 -21.93 7.83
C GLU A 92 9.09 -20.84 7.54
N LEU A 93 9.50 -19.78 6.83
CA LEU A 93 8.60 -18.71 6.42
C LEU A 93 7.51 -19.21 5.46
N LEU A 94 7.87 -20.05 4.50
CA LEU A 94 6.92 -20.66 3.56
C LEU A 94 5.91 -21.58 4.27
N MET A 95 6.33 -22.30 5.31
CA MET A 95 5.41 -23.10 6.13
C MET A 95 4.40 -22.28 6.92
N GLN A 96 4.65 -20.98 7.12
CA GLN A 96 3.78 -20.04 7.81
C GLN A 96 3.00 -19.14 6.85
N THR A 97 2.98 -19.44 5.56
CA THR A 97 2.44 -18.57 4.52
C THR A 97 1.16 -19.15 3.91
N PRO A 98 -0.02 -18.72 4.35
CA PRO A 98 -1.27 -18.92 3.62
C PRO A 98 -1.23 -18.19 2.28
N TRP A 99 -1.83 -18.78 1.26
CA TRP A 99 -1.78 -18.25 -0.09
C TRP A 99 -3.05 -18.52 -0.89
N PHE A 100 -3.30 -17.64 -1.86
CA PHE A 100 -4.29 -17.79 -2.92
C PHE A 100 -3.62 -17.46 -4.25
N ARG A 101 -3.89 -18.27 -5.29
CA ARG A 101 -3.37 -18.05 -6.65
C ARG A 101 -4.48 -18.23 -7.67
N TYR A 102 -4.55 -17.28 -8.57
CA TYR A 102 -5.35 -17.33 -9.79
C TYR A 102 -4.41 -17.13 -10.99
N ASP A 103 -4.37 -18.09 -11.91
CA ASP A 103 -3.48 -18.09 -13.07
C ASP A 103 -4.10 -17.50 -14.34
N GLY A 104 -5.30 -16.92 -14.24
CA GLY A 104 -6.10 -16.42 -15.36
C GLY A 104 -7.16 -17.42 -15.84
N LYS A 105 -7.16 -18.66 -15.32
CA LYS A 105 -8.10 -19.73 -15.69
C LYS A 105 -8.60 -20.54 -14.50
N THR A 106 -7.72 -20.82 -13.57
CA THR A 106 -7.99 -21.66 -12.40
C THR A 106 -7.55 -20.96 -11.12
N ALA A 107 -8.28 -21.22 -10.05
CA ALA A 107 -7.94 -20.72 -8.72
C ALA A 107 -7.50 -21.88 -7.81
N SER A 108 -6.52 -21.61 -6.96
CA SER A 108 -6.04 -22.53 -5.94
C SER A 108 -5.62 -21.76 -4.69
N GLN A 109 -5.67 -22.43 -3.54
CA GLN A 109 -5.29 -21.86 -2.26
C GLN A 109 -4.77 -22.90 -1.30
N GLY A 110 -4.08 -22.47 -0.26
CA GLY A 110 -3.58 -23.33 0.80
C GLY A 110 -3.12 -22.56 2.02
N ASP A 111 -3.04 -23.24 3.15
CA ASP A 111 -2.63 -22.65 4.41
C ASP A 111 -1.10 -22.55 4.54
N THR A 112 -0.36 -23.17 3.65
CA THR A 112 1.10 -23.24 3.69
C THR A 112 1.68 -23.49 2.29
N LEU A 113 2.86 -22.93 2.05
CA LEU A 113 3.70 -23.16 0.87
C LEU A 113 4.85 -24.15 1.15
N ALA A 114 4.73 -24.98 2.19
CA ALA A 114 5.80 -25.89 2.64
C ALA A 114 6.38 -26.72 1.49
N ARG A 115 7.70 -26.64 1.33
CA ARG A 115 8.45 -27.47 0.39
C ARG A 115 8.53 -28.91 0.92
N PRO A 116 8.46 -29.95 0.08
CA PRO A 116 8.55 -31.33 0.53
C PRO A 116 9.84 -31.63 1.33
N LYS A 117 10.97 -30.98 0.96
CA LYS A 117 12.26 -31.15 1.63
C LYS A 117 12.29 -30.58 3.06
N ASP A 118 11.40 -29.67 3.41
CA ASP A 118 11.41 -28.97 4.71
C ASP A 118 10.50 -29.64 5.73
N LYS A 119 9.71 -30.63 5.34
CA LYS A 119 8.80 -31.34 6.26
C LYS A 119 9.58 -32.10 7.33
N GLY A 120 9.32 -31.73 8.58
CA GLY A 120 9.95 -32.37 9.75
C GLY A 120 11.35 -31.87 10.08
N LEU A 121 11.85 -30.83 9.39
CA LEU A 121 13.10 -30.17 9.79
C LEU A 121 12.87 -29.37 11.07
N PRO A 122 13.85 -29.37 12.01
CA PRO A 122 13.80 -28.49 13.17
C PRO A 122 13.93 -27.03 12.73
N SER A 123 13.33 -26.14 13.52
CA SER A 123 13.47 -24.69 13.35
C SER A 123 14.92 -24.25 13.37
N VAL A 124 15.23 -23.14 12.69
CA VAL A 124 16.55 -22.52 12.75
C VAL A 124 16.78 -22.02 14.18
N THR A 125 17.86 -22.49 14.81
CA THR A 125 18.19 -22.15 16.18
C THR A 125 19.01 -20.87 16.27
N LEU A 126 18.95 -20.21 17.43
CA LEU A 126 19.80 -19.05 17.70
C LEU A 126 21.30 -19.37 17.56
N ASP A 127 21.72 -20.60 17.89
CA ASP A 127 23.12 -21.01 17.79
C ASP A 127 23.56 -21.19 16.33
N GLU A 128 22.67 -21.65 15.44
CA GLU A 128 22.94 -21.68 14.00
C GLU A 128 23.06 -20.27 13.45
N LEU A 129 22.17 -19.33 13.85
CA LEU A 129 22.28 -17.93 13.45
C LEU A 129 23.54 -17.25 13.97
N LYS A 130 24.03 -17.61 15.16
CA LYS A 130 25.31 -17.08 15.71
C LYS A 130 26.54 -17.50 14.92
N ARG A 131 26.47 -18.59 14.15
CA ARG A 131 27.57 -19.03 13.28
C ARG A 131 27.75 -18.13 12.06
N ILE A 132 26.71 -17.40 11.68
CA ILE A 132 26.77 -16.39 10.60
C ILE A 132 27.50 -15.15 11.17
N PRO A 133 28.49 -14.58 10.45
CA PRO A 133 29.14 -13.36 10.86
C PRO A 133 28.12 -12.24 11.16
N PRO A 134 28.32 -11.42 12.21
CA PRO A 134 27.36 -10.38 12.61
C PRO A 134 26.97 -9.44 11.47
N GLU A 135 27.91 -9.16 10.56
CA GLU A 135 27.76 -8.21 9.45
C GLU A 135 26.75 -8.70 8.39
N ILE A 136 26.60 -10.02 8.26
CA ILE A 136 25.72 -10.65 7.27
C ILE A 136 24.56 -11.44 7.90
N ARG A 137 24.45 -11.42 9.24
CA ARG A 137 23.43 -12.18 9.96
C ARG A 137 22.03 -11.66 9.62
N PRO A 138 21.06 -12.55 9.28
CA PRO A 138 19.67 -12.14 9.10
C PRO A 138 19.11 -11.48 10.37
N GLN A 139 18.36 -10.42 10.18
CA GLN A 139 17.74 -9.66 11.28
C GLN A 139 16.36 -10.20 11.69
N LEU A 140 15.96 -11.36 11.17
CA LEU A 140 14.64 -11.97 11.35
C LEU A 140 14.40 -12.54 12.77
N THR A 141 15.46 -12.68 13.57
CA THR A 141 15.35 -13.18 14.93
C THR A 141 16.06 -12.26 15.91
N GLY A 142 15.47 -12.01 17.07
CA GLY A 142 16.08 -11.29 18.17
C GLY A 142 15.86 -9.77 18.24
N ARG A 143 15.25 -9.15 17.24
CA ARG A 143 14.90 -7.73 17.33
C ARG A 143 13.62 -7.49 18.16
N TYR A 144 12.78 -8.51 18.25
CA TYR A 144 11.50 -8.48 18.96
C TYR A 144 11.44 -9.65 19.95
N THR A 145 11.98 -9.45 21.13
CA THR A 145 11.68 -10.32 22.26
C THR A 145 10.24 -10.08 22.68
N LYS A 146 9.41 -11.13 22.67
CA LYS A 146 8.10 -11.06 23.32
C LYS A 146 8.31 -10.66 24.77
N CYS A 147 7.88 -9.47 25.13
CA CYS A 147 7.69 -9.14 26.53
C CYS A 147 6.43 -9.83 27.01
N ASP A 148 6.50 -10.60 28.06
CA ASP A 148 5.32 -11.10 28.76
C ASP A 148 4.58 -9.91 29.35
N ILE A 149 3.52 -9.49 28.66
CA ILE A 149 2.68 -8.38 29.08
C ILE A 149 1.56 -8.98 29.95
N PRO A 150 1.37 -8.49 31.16
CA PRO A 150 0.22 -8.88 31.96
C PRO A 150 -1.10 -8.67 31.17
N GLY A 151 -1.99 -9.67 31.15
CA GLY A 151 -3.22 -9.64 30.35
C GLY A 151 -4.10 -8.41 30.58
N GLU A 152 -4.07 -7.84 31.80
CA GLU A 152 -4.76 -6.56 32.09
C GLU A 152 -4.19 -5.35 31.34
N SER A 153 -2.86 -5.27 31.23
CA SER A 153 -2.20 -4.18 30.47
C SER A 153 -2.51 -4.28 28.99
N TYR A 154 -2.62 -5.48 28.47
CA TYR A 154 -3.01 -5.77 27.10
C TYR A 154 -4.43 -5.29 26.80
N LYS A 155 -5.37 -5.61 27.69
CA LYS A 155 -6.77 -5.18 27.62
C LYS A 155 -6.88 -3.66 27.62
N ILE A 156 -6.17 -2.98 28.53
CA ILE A 156 -6.16 -1.51 28.61
C ILE A 156 -5.69 -0.88 27.30
N LEU A 157 -4.59 -1.37 26.70
CA LEU A 157 -4.07 -0.85 25.46
C LEU A 157 -5.01 -1.06 24.28
N LEU A 158 -5.71 -2.19 24.24
CA LEU A 158 -6.70 -2.47 23.20
C LEU A 158 -7.95 -1.63 23.37
N ASP A 159 -8.43 -1.42 24.59
CA ASP A 159 -9.53 -0.51 24.89
C ASP A 159 -9.20 0.93 24.48
N GLU A 160 -7.99 1.40 24.76
CA GLU A 160 -7.52 2.72 24.33
C GLU A 160 -7.42 2.84 22.79
N TYR A 161 -6.96 1.80 22.12
CA TYR A 161 -6.93 1.76 20.66
C TYR A 161 -8.34 1.72 20.06
N ALA A 162 -9.26 0.96 20.66
CA ALA A 162 -10.67 0.94 20.26
C ALA A 162 -11.31 2.32 20.42
N ARG A 163 -11.01 3.05 21.52
CA ARG A 163 -11.46 4.43 21.71
C ARG A 163 -10.89 5.36 20.66
N TYR A 164 -9.62 5.21 20.32
CA TYR A 164 -8.99 5.97 19.23
C TYR A 164 -9.71 5.74 17.90
N LEU A 165 -9.99 4.49 17.53
CA LEU A 165 -10.68 4.14 16.28
C LEU A 165 -12.10 4.75 16.20
N ARG A 166 -12.78 4.93 17.32
CA ARG A 166 -14.10 5.59 17.38
C ARG A 166 -14.03 7.11 17.21
N ALA A 167 -12.94 7.74 17.61
CA ALA A 167 -12.81 9.21 17.60
C ALA A 167 -11.41 9.69 17.20
N PRO A 168 -10.87 9.28 16.02
CA PRO A 168 -9.48 9.53 15.66
C PRO A 168 -9.16 11.00 15.40
N ASN A 169 -10.15 11.80 15.00
CA ASN A 169 -9.96 13.21 14.62
C ASN A 169 -10.04 14.18 15.81
N THR A 170 -10.19 13.67 17.03
CA THR A 170 -10.20 14.49 18.25
C THR A 170 -8.79 14.65 18.83
N VAL A 171 -8.57 15.71 19.63
CA VAL A 171 -7.32 15.88 20.39
C VAL A 171 -7.07 14.66 21.30
N GLN A 172 -8.14 14.16 21.91
CA GLN A 172 -8.08 12.97 22.75
C GLN A 172 -7.71 11.73 21.94
N GLY A 173 -8.30 11.52 20.77
CA GLY A 173 -7.98 10.40 19.88
C GLY A 173 -6.51 10.41 19.46
N ARG A 174 -5.94 11.56 19.12
CA ARG A 174 -4.50 11.70 18.81
C ARG A 174 -3.63 11.37 20.01
N ARG A 175 -4.01 11.81 21.21
CA ARG A 175 -3.29 11.47 22.44
C ARG A 175 -3.31 9.97 22.71
N LEU A 176 -4.47 9.33 22.57
CA LEU A 176 -4.64 7.90 22.75
C LEU A 176 -3.80 7.09 21.73
N TYR A 177 -3.79 7.52 20.48
CA TYR A 177 -2.94 6.91 19.48
C TYR A 177 -1.44 7.02 19.82
N ASN A 178 -0.98 8.18 20.22
CA ASN A 178 0.42 8.36 20.59
C ASN A 178 0.80 7.48 21.79
N MET A 179 -0.09 7.36 22.78
CA MET A 179 0.11 6.42 23.90
C MET A 179 0.13 4.98 23.44
N PHE A 180 -0.77 4.61 22.53
CA PHE A 180 -0.80 3.26 21.94
C PHE A 180 0.47 2.96 21.16
N ARG A 181 0.95 3.91 20.32
CA ARG A 181 2.20 3.76 19.56
C ARG A 181 3.40 3.62 20.49
N GLN A 182 3.49 4.45 21.52
CA GLN A 182 4.54 4.30 22.53
C GLN A 182 4.45 2.98 23.26
N GLY A 183 3.25 2.51 23.56
CA GLY A 183 3.03 1.18 24.15
C GLY A 183 3.49 0.06 23.22
N LEU A 184 3.22 0.15 21.91
CA LEU A 184 3.71 -0.81 20.92
C LEU A 184 5.24 -0.90 20.91
N ASP A 185 5.91 0.26 20.97
CA ASP A 185 7.38 0.31 20.94
C ASP A 185 8.02 -0.28 22.21
N ILE A 186 7.34 -0.10 23.36
CA ILE A 186 7.85 -0.59 24.66
C ILE A 186 7.47 -2.05 24.92
N LEU A 187 6.25 -2.44 24.54
CA LEU A 187 5.63 -3.70 24.94
C LEU A 187 5.62 -4.75 23.84
N ASP A 188 6.16 -4.42 22.66
CA ASP A 188 6.16 -5.29 21.47
C ASP A 188 4.79 -5.94 21.19
N LEU A 189 3.77 -5.12 21.00
CA LEU A 189 2.41 -5.57 20.64
C LEU A 189 2.26 -5.94 19.14
N ASP A 190 3.35 -6.34 18.50
CA ASP A 190 3.37 -6.67 17.08
C ASP A 190 2.40 -7.78 16.73
N GLY A 191 2.33 -8.81 17.55
CA GLY A 191 1.40 -9.91 17.34
C GLY A 191 -0.06 -9.46 17.31
N VAL A 192 -0.45 -8.57 18.24
CA VAL A 192 -1.82 -8.02 18.27
C VAL A 192 -2.08 -7.11 17.09
N THR A 193 -1.14 -6.24 16.76
CA THR A 193 -1.25 -5.38 15.59
C THR A 193 -1.40 -6.21 14.32
N TYR A 194 -0.61 -7.28 14.19
CA TYR A 194 -0.68 -8.21 13.08
C TYR A 194 -2.09 -8.81 12.94
N GLU A 195 -2.67 -9.35 14.01
CA GLU A 195 -4.02 -9.92 13.98
C GLU A 195 -5.09 -8.87 13.63
N ILE A 196 -4.94 -7.63 14.11
CA ILE A 196 -5.87 -6.55 13.76
C ILE A 196 -5.81 -6.22 12.28
N ILE A 197 -4.64 -6.00 11.70
CA ILE A 197 -4.50 -5.66 10.29
C ILE A 197 -4.80 -6.83 9.36
N ARG A 198 -4.60 -8.07 9.83
CA ARG A 198 -5.00 -9.30 9.15
C ARG A 198 -6.50 -9.35 8.88
N MET A 199 -7.31 -8.81 9.77
CA MET A 199 -8.77 -8.77 9.64
C MET A 199 -9.28 -7.63 8.75
N ASN A 200 -8.40 -6.85 8.10
CA ASN A 200 -8.83 -5.75 7.24
C ASN A 200 -9.74 -6.25 6.11
N PRO A 201 -11.02 -5.84 6.08
CA PRO A 201 -11.98 -6.33 5.08
C PRO A 201 -11.65 -5.87 3.66
N ASN A 202 -10.87 -4.79 3.50
CA ASN A 202 -10.44 -4.29 2.19
C ASN A 202 -9.27 -5.10 1.61
N SER A 203 -8.66 -6.00 2.38
CA SER A 203 -7.51 -6.77 1.92
C SER A 203 -7.88 -7.71 0.77
N ILE A 204 -7.03 -7.78 -0.23
CA ILE A 204 -7.30 -8.48 -1.50
C ILE A 204 -7.67 -9.96 -1.30
N GLY A 205 -7.04 -10.65 -0.36
CA GLY A 205 -7.37 -12.04 -0.05
C GLY A 205 -8.77 -12.24 0.52
N ARG A 206 -9.45 -11.16 0.96
CA ARG A 206 -10.81 -11.21 1.48
C ARG A 206 -11.89 -11.21 0.38
N TRP A 207 -11.59 -10.61 -0.76
CA TRP A 207 -12.58 -10.45 -1.82
C TRP A 207 -12.18 -11.13 -3.14
N LEU A 208 -10.89 -11.23 -3.45
CA LEU A 208 -10.43 -11.77 -4.72
C LEU A 208 -10.90 -13.21 -5.00
N PRO A 209 -10.88 -14.17 -4.04
CA PRO A 209 -11.38 -15.51 -4.28
C PRO A 209 -12.84 -15.53 -4.74
N ALA A 210 -13.71 -14.77 -4.05
CA ALA A 210 -15.13 -14.68 -4.41
C ALA A 210 -15.35 -13.99 -5.76
N LEU A 211 -14.54 -12.98 -6.08
CA LEU A 211 -14.58 -12.31 -7.38
C LEU A 211 -14.16 -13.24 -8.52
N VAL A 212 -13.07 -13.99 -8.34
CA VAL A 212 -12.56 -14.92 -9.35
C VAL A 212 -13.58 -16.01 -9.64
N ASP A 213 -14.22 -16.58 -8.61
CA ASP A 213 -15.28 -17.59 -8.77
C ASP A 213 -16.44 -17.08 -9.63
N ALA A 214 -16.81 -15.81 -9.48
CA ALA A 214 -17.86 -15.17 -10.26
C ALA A 214 -17.37 -14.83 -11.69
N ALA A 215 -16.15 -14.27 -11.80
CA ALA A 215 -15.58 -13.88 -13.08
C ALA A 215 -15.37 -15.05 -14.04
N MET A 216 -15.06 -16.24 -13.53
CA MET A 216 -14.91 -17.47 -14.35
C MET A 216 -16.23 -17.96 -14.98
N LYS A 217 -17.38 -17.43 -14.54
CA LYS A 217 -18.70 -17.83 -15.05
C LYS A 217 -19.23 -16.94 -16.19
N GLN A 218 -18.50 -15.91 -16.54
CA GLN A 218 -18.88 -14.94 -17.57
C GLN A 218 -17.66 -14.55 -18.42
N ASP A 219 -17.88 -13.95 -19.59
CA ASP A 219 -16.82 -13.67 -20.57
C ASP A 219 -16.51 -12.17 -20.71
N PHE A 220 -17.32 -11.29 -20.11
CA PHE A 220 -17.17 -9.84 -20.29
C PHE A 220 -15.99 -9.28 -19.49
N PHE A 221 -15.84 -9.68 -18.21
CA PHE A 221 -14.75 -9.22 -17.38
C PHE A 221 -13.62 -10.23 -17.31
N ARG A 222 -12.42 -9.70 -17.29
CA ARG A 222 -11.20 -10.43 -16.96
C ARG A 222 -10.70 -10.03 -15.57
N VAL A 223 -9.99 -10.94 -14.94
CA VAL A 223 -9.24 -10.67 -13.71
C VAL A 223 -7.78 -11.00 -14.00
N PRO A 224 -6.82 -10.14 -13.64
CA PRO A 224 -5.40 -10.43 -13.88
C PRO A 224 -4.95 -11.63 -13.07
N ALA A 225 -4.08 -12.46 -13.64
CA ALA A 225 -3.42 -13.52 -12.91
C ALA A 225 -2.74 -12.93 -11.67
N THR A 226 -3.08 -13.48 -10.50
CA THR A 226 -2.73 -12.86 -9.20
C THR A 226 -2.34 -13.95 -8.21
N THR A 227 -1.21 -13.77 -7.54
CA THR A 227 -0.87 -14.52 -6.33
C THR A 227 -0.93 -13.58 -5.14
N VAL A 228 -1.67 -13.98 -4.12
CA VAL A 228 -1.76 -13.28 -2.81
C VAL A 228 -1.18 -14.19 -1.76
N ILE A 229 -0.35 -13.64 -0.89
CA ILE A 229 0.19 -14.34 0.28
C ILE A 229 -0.10 -13.55 1.54
N GLU A 230 -0.34 -14.27 2.63
CA GLU A 230 -0.30 -13.69 3.97
C GLU A 230 1.13 -13.74 4.48
N VAL A 231 1.73 -12.58 4.68
CA VAL A 231 3.15 -12.44 4.98
C VAL A 231 3.40 -12.75 6.46
N PRO A 232 4.35 -13.63 6.79
CA PRO A 232 4.70 -13.90 8.19
C PRO A 232 5.11 -12.63 8.94
N ILE A 233 4.71 -12.54 10.20
CA ILE A 233 4.97 -11.37 11.07
C ILE A 233 6.44 -10.97 11.10
N THR A 234 7.35 -11.93 11.10
CA THR A 234 8.80 -11.69 11.10
C THR A 234 9.31 -10.92 9.89
N LEU A 235 8.70 -11.12 8.71
CA LEU A 235 9.01 -10.32 7.52
C LEU A 235 8.38 -8.93 7.61
N LEU A 236 7.13 -8.82 8.08
CA LEU A 236 6.49 -7.52 8.25
C LEU A 236 7.19 -6.63 9.26
N GLN A 237 7.84 -7.20 10.25
CA GLN A 237 8.67 -6.46 11.20
C GLN A 237 9.85 -5.75 10.54
N LEU A 238 10.34 -6.22 9.38
CA LEU A 238 11.39 -5.56 8.62
C LEU A 238 10.97 -4.17 8.11
N THR A 239 9.67 -3.90 7.96
CA THR A 239 9.17 -2.58 7.58
C THR A 239 9.49 -1.48 8.62
N ARG A 240 9.88 -1.84 9.82
CA ARG A 240 10.32 -0.92 10.87
C ARG A 240 11.83 -0.64 10.84
N CYS A 241 12.57 -1.43 10.06
CA CYS A 241 14.00 -1.19 9.87
C CYS A 241 14.20 -0.01 8.94
N ASP A 242 15.17 0.84 9.23
CA ASP A 242 15.73 1.68 8.20
C ASP A 242 16.35 0.78 7.13
N TYR A 243 16.11 1.07 5.86
CA TYR A 243 16.64 0.27 4.75
C TYR A 243 18.16 0.11 4.82
N ASN A 244 18.85 1.13 5.33
CA ASN A 244 20.29 1.15 5.50
C ASN A 244 20.79 0.15 6.55
N GLU A 245 19.90 -0.36 7.40
CA GLU A 245 20.21 -1.32 8.45
C GLU A 245 19.98 -2.77 8.01
N LEU A 246 19.37 -3.00 6.83
CA LEU A 246 19.15 -4.35 6.32
C LEU A 246 20.47 -5.00 5.90
N THR A 247 20.72 -6.19 6.40
CA THR A 247 21.92 -6.96 6.05
C THR A 247 21.75 -7.69 4.73
N THR A 248 22.86 -8.05 4.09
CA THR A 248 22.88 -8.84 2.84
C THR A 248 22.12 -10.15 3.00
N SER A 249 22.27 -10.84 4.12
CA SER A 249 21.57 -12.10 4.38
C SER A 249 20.06 -11.91 4.62
N THR A 250 19.65 -10.79 5.22
CA THR A 250 18.23 -10.44 5.35
C THR A 250 17.59 -10.22 4.01
N LEU A 251 18.24 -9.46 3.11
CA LEU A 251 17.77 -9.23 1.75
C LEU A 251 17.72 -10.55 0.95
N ALA A 252 18.73 -11.41 1.08
CA ALA A 252 18.73 -12.71 0.42
C ALA A 252 17.57 -13.61 0.89
N VAL A 253 17.24 -13.61 2.18
CA VAL A 253 16.06 -14.30 2.71
C VAL A 253 14.78 -13.74 2.09
N LEU A 254 14.63 -12.42 2.09
CA LEU A 254 13.46 -11.73 1.58
C LEU A 254 13.21 -12.05 0.09
N ASP A 255 14.24 -11.92 -0.74
CA ASP A 255 14.13 -12.17 -2.17
C ASP A 255 13.85 -13.63 -2.49
N ARG A 256 14.59 -14.55 -1.85
CA ARG A 256 14.38 -15.99 -2.04
C ARG A 256 12.97 -16.41 -1.60
N TYR A 257 12.50 -15.87 -0.47
CA TYR A 257 11.14 -16.08 -0.03
C TYR A 257 10.12 -15.60 -1.06
N CYS A 258 10.27 -14.39 -1.59
CA CYS A 258 9.36 -13.86 -2.61
C CYS A 258 9.42 -14.64 -3.92
N GLN A 259 10.61 -15.04 -4.38
CA GLN A 259 10.77 -15.86 -5.57
C GLN A 259 9.98 -17.17 -5.46
N GLU A 260 10.07 -17.86 -4.33
CA GLU A 260 9.39 -19.12 -4.09
C GLU A 260 7.89 -18.95 -3.83
N ALA A 261 7.52 -17.98 -2.98
CA ALA A 261 6.14 -17.75 -2.59
C ALA A 261 5.25 -17.34 -3.77
N PHE A 262 5.77 -16.51 -4.67
CA PHE A 262 5.03 -16.06 -5.85
C PHE A 262 5.26 -16.90 -7.09
N GLY A 263 6.31 -17.74 -7.12
CA GLY A 263 6.67 -18.54 -8.30
C GLY A 263 7.01 -17.64 -9.50
N LEU A 264 7.89 -16.66 -9.28
CA LEU A 264 8.16 -15.60 -10.24
C LEU A 264 8.94 -16.12 -11.48
N ASP A 265 8.54 -15.60 -12.64
CA ASP A 265 9.23 -15.76 -13.92
C ASP A 265 9.94 -14.46 -14.30
N THR A 266 11.25 -14.49 -14.42
CA THR A 266 12.07 -13.31 -14.74
C THR A 266 11.89 -12.78 -16.17
N GLN A 267 11.11 -13.44 -16.99
CA GLN A 267 10.75 -12.99 -18.33
C GLN A 267 9.41 -12.27 -18.38
N LYS A 268 8.68 -12.24 -17.25
CA LYS A 268 7.40 -11.57 -17.12
C LYS A 268 7.55 -10.24 -16.39
N GLU A 269 6.55 -9.40 -16.58
CA GLU A 269 6.38 -8.14 -15.87
C GLU A 269 5.26 -8.28 -14.85
N TYR A 270 5.41 -7.61 -13.71
CA TYR A 270 4.48 -7.72 -12.60
C TYR A 270 4.04 -6.36 -12.09
N PHE A 271 2.78 -6.31 -11.67
CA PHE A 271 2.26 -5.24 -10.84
C PHE A 271 2.21 -5.74 -9.38
N VAL A 272 2.92 -5.05 -8.50
CA VAL A 272 3.05 -5.45 -7.09
C VAL A 272 2.34 -4.47 -6.16
N LYS A 273 1.71 -5.01 -5.11
CA LYS A 273 0.98 -4.22 -4.11
C LYS A 273 0.90 -4.96 -2.78
N THR A 274 0.55 -4.24 -1.72
CA THR A 274 0.02 -4.88 -0.51
C THR A 274 -1.44 -5.30 -0.74
N GLY A 275 -2.05 -5.97 0.20
CA GLY A 275 -3.47 -6.33 0.11
C GLY A 275 -4.41 -5.15 -0.17
N THR A 276 -4.00 -3.93 0.16
CA THR A 276 -4.84 -2.72 0.03
C THR A 276 -4.20 -1.55 -0.71
N TYR A 277 -2.86 -1.47 -0.78
CA TYR A 277 -2.14 -0.30 -1.26
C TYR A 277 -1.14 -0.65 -2.36
N SER A 278 -1.10 0.11 -3.45
CA SER A 278 -0.32 -0.20 -4.65
C SER A 278 0.83 0.78 -4.94
N SER A 279 1.01 1.85 -4.17
CA SER A 279 2.00 2.91 -4.46
C SER A 279 1.96 3.46 -5.91
N LYS A 280 0.81 3.37 -6.60
CA LYS A 280 0.66 3.74 -8.01
C LYS A 280 0.99 5.20 -8.34
N PHE A 281 1.05 6.07 -7.33
CA PHE A 281 1.45 7.48 -7.50
C PHE A 281 2.95 7.67 -7.75
N ASP A 282 3.75 6.64 -7.56
CA ASP A 282 5.07 6.44 -8.17
C ASP A 282 5.07 5.03 -8.77
N PHE A 283 4.63 4.95 -10.02
CA PHE A 283 4.34 3.68 -10.69
C PHE A 283 5.55 2.77 -10.83
N ARG A 284 6.76 3.34 -10.84
CA ARG A 284 8.02 2.59 -10.85
C ARG A 284 8.15 1.63 -9.66
N ASN A 285 7.51 1.98 -8.52
CA ASN A 285 7.52 1.10 -7.34
C ASN A 285 6.55 -0.06 -7.46
N ALA A 286 5.51 0.08 -8.27
CA ALA A 286 4.46 -0.93 -8.44
C ALA A 286 4.65 -1.80 -9.70
N HIS A 287 5.32 -1.29 -10.74
CA HIS A 287 5.62 -2.00 -11.98
C HIS A 287 7.04 -2.56 -11.94
N VAL A 288 7.16 -3.86 -11.79
CA VAL A 288 8.44 -4.59 -11.69
C VAL A 288 8.68 -5.33 -12.98
N HIS A 289 9.79 -5.04 -13.65
CA HIS A 289 10.13 -5.57 -14.95
C HIS A 289 11.63 -5.84 -15.10
N GLY A 290 11.96 -6.74 -16.01
CA GLY A 290 13.35 -7.12 -16.23
C GLY A 290 13.89 -8.07 -15.15
N LYS A 291 14.88 -8.87 -15.53
CA LYS A 291 15.39 -9.97 -14.72
C LYS A 291 15.80 -9.55 -13.30
N LYS A 292 16.50 -8.42 -13.19
CA LYS A 292 17.05 -7.96 -11.91
C LYS A 292 15.95 -7.54 -10.95
N GLU A 293 15.04 -6.67 -11.39
CA GLU A 293 13.94 -6.18 -10.55
C GLU A 293 13.02 -7.32 -10.09
N VAL A 294 12.73 -8.28 -11.00
CA VAL A 294 11.93 -9.45 -10.64
C VAL A 294 12.65 -10.31 -9.60
N GLN A 295 13.98 -10.45 -9.69
CA GLN A 295 14.77 -11.18 -8.68
C GLN A 295 14.78 -10.47 -7.31
N GLU A 296 14.72 -9.15 -7.30
CA GLU A 296 14.74 -8.28 -6.12
C GLU A 296 13.32 -7.78 -5.72
N LEU A 297 12.27 -8.45 -6.20
CA LEU A 297 10.87 -8.05 -5.99
C LEU A 297 10.49 -7.93 -4.51
N GLY A 298 11.11 -8.68 -3.63
CA GLY A 298 10.90 -8.60 -2.19
C GLY A 298 11.15 -7.20 -1.63
N GLU A 299 12.15 -6.49 -2.12
CA GLU A 299 12.44 -5.13 -1.68
C GLU A 299 11.35 -4.14 -2.09
N TYR A 300 10.79 -4.29 -3.30
CA TYR A 300 9.65 -3.46 -3.76
C TYR A 300 8.44 -3.65 -2.84
N LEU A 301 8.10 -4.89 -2.51
CA LEU A 301 6.98 -5.20 -1.62
C LEU A 301 7.22 -4.67 -0.21
N LEU A 302 8.42 -4.83 0.33
CA LEU A 302 8.78 -4.30 1.64
C LEU A 302 8.65 -2.78 1.66
N PHE A 303 9.15 -2.10 0.63
CA PHE A 303 9.06 -0.65 0.50
C PHE A 303 7.61 -0.15 0.37
N ILE A 304 6.79 -0.78 -0.48
CA ILE A 304 5.37 -0.44 -0.63
C ILE A 304 4.64 -0.65 0.70
N HIS A 305 4.96 -1.71 1.43
CA HIS A 305 4.37 -1.98 2.74
C HIS A 305 4.77 -0.91 3.77
N PHE A 306 6.04 -0.52 3.78
CA PHE A 306 6.52 0.61 4.60
C PHE A 306 5.75 1.90 4.28
N LEU A 307 5.58 2.25 3.01
CA LEU A 307 4.79 3.42 2.60
C LEU A 307 3.32 3.31 3.06
N ALA A 308 2.70 2.13 2.94
CA ALA A 308 1.35 1.90 3.43
C ALA A 308 1.23 2.15 4.95
N CYS A 309 2.21 1.68 5.72
CA CYS A 309 2.28 1.94 7.16
C CYS A 309 2.47 3.43 7.47
N GLN A 310 3.30 4.14 6.70
CA GLN A 310 3.49 5.59 6.86
C GLN A 310 2.21 6.37 6.55
N MET A 311 1.47 5.98 5.52
CA MET A 311 0.18 6.59 5.19
C MET A 311 -0.90 6.31 6.26
N ALA A 312 -0.83 5.17 6.93
CA ALA A 312 -1.70 4.86 8.07
C ALA A 312 -1.37 5.67 9.33
N SER A 313 -0.14 6.18 9.44
CA SER A 313 0.32 7.00 10.58
C SER A 313 -0.35 8.37 10.71
N PRO A 314 -0.72 9.09 9.63
CA PRO A 314 -1.44 10.35 9.76
C PRO A 314 -2.83 10.10 10.35
N LEU A 315 -3.01 10.55 11.57
CA LEU A 315 -4.18 10.32 12.42
C LEU A 315 -5.46 11.03 11.96
N ASN A 316 -5.40 11.73 10.86
CA ASN A 316 -6.48 12.63 10.45
C ASN A 316 -7.51 11.97 9.54
N ASN A 317 -7.32 10.70 9.15
CA ASN A 317 -8.23 10.04 8.23
C ASN A 317 -8.45 8.57 8.59
N LYS A 318 -9.65 8.26 9.13
CA LYS A 318 -10.10 6.89 9.43
C LYS A 318 -10.00 5.95 8.22
N SER A 319 -10.34 6.47 7.05
CA SER A 319 -10.35 5.70 5.81
C SER A 319 -8.96 5.25 5.40
N ILE A 320 -7.94 6.10 5.59
CA ILE A 320 -6.55 5.77 5.24
C ILE A 320 -6.03 4.66 6.14
N TYR A 321 -6.28 4.72 7.45
CA TYR A 321 -5.84 3.68 8.38
C TYR A 321 -6.44 2.32 8.00
N GLY A 322 -7.76 2.26 7.80
CA GLY A 322 -8.45 1.03 7.44
C GLY A 322 -8.08 0.46 6.06
N VAL A 323 -7.67 1.31 5.12
CA VAL A 323 -7.33 0.91 3.74
C VAL A 323 -5.85 0.57 3.59
N SER A 324 -4.96 1.25 4.31
CA SER A 324 -3.51 1.17 4.07
C SER A 324 -2.82 0.01 4.79
N THR A 325 -3.41 -0.57 5.83
CA THR A 325 -2.78 -1.62 6.65
C THR A 325 -3.35 -3.00 6.38
N THR A 326 -2.47 -3.97 6.14
CA THR A 326 -2.80 -5.36 5.83
C THR A 326 -1.61 -6.26 6.13
N THR A 327 -1.84 -7.57 6.28
CA THR A 327 -0.79 -8.58 6.35
C THR A 327 -0.45 -9.20 5.00
N GLU A 328 -1.10 -8.77 3.91
CA GLU A 328 -0.99 -9.42 2.62
C GLU A 328 -0.09 -8.68 1.65
N TRP A 329 0.65 -9.44 0.85
CA TRP A 329 1.28 -9.00 -0.39
C TRP A 329 0.63 -9.68 -1.59
N ALA A 330 0.51 -8.93 -2.69
CA ALA A 330 -0.05 -9.42 -3.94
C ALA A 330 0.86 -9.09 -5.10
N VAL A 331 1.09 -10.09 -5.95
CA VAL A 331 1.81 -9.97 -7.21
C VAL A 331 0.87 -10.38 -8.34
N ARG A 332 0.70 -9.48 -9.29
CA ARG A 332 -0.17 -9.64 -10.46
C ARG A 332 0.65 -9.63 -11.73
N GLU A 333 0.27 -10.42 -12.71
CA GLU A 333 0.81 -10.28 -14.06
C GLU A 333 0.44 -8.88 -14.59
N PHE A 334 1.42 -8.17 -15.12
CA PHE A 334 1.20 -6.83 -15.66
C PHE A 334 0.33 -6.90 -16.91
N ILE A 335 -0.62 -5.97 -17.03
CA ILE A 335 -1.50 -5.85 -18.20
C ILE A 335 -0.89 -4.81 -19.13
N PRO A 336 -0.25 -5.20 -20.26
CA PRO A 336 0.33 -4.26 -21.19
C PRO A 336 -0.73 -3.35 -21.81
N ASP A 337 -0.43 -2.08 -21.94
CA ASP A 337 -1.31 -1.12 -22.61
C ASP A 337 -1.43 -1.44 -24.11
N LYS A 338 -2.66 -1.59 -24.60
CA LYS A 338 -2.98 -1.89 -26.00
C LYS A 338 -3.32 -0.65 -26.83
N GLU A 339 -3.51 0.50 -26.17
CA GLU A 339 -4.10 1.69 -26.78
C GLU A 339 -3.09 2.83 -26.94
N ASN A 340 -1.83 2.63 -26.53
CA ASN A 340 -0.80 3.66 -26.45
C ASN A 340 -1.27 4.89 -25.68
N ASN A 341 -1.90 4.66 -24.53
CA ASN A 341 -2.35 5.74 -23.66
C ASN A 341 -1.16 6.55 -23.14
N PRO A 342 -1.31 7.87 -22.97
CA PRO A 342 -0.28 8.66 -22.32
C PRO A 342 -0.10 8.20 -20.87
N THR A 343 1.08 8.46 -20.31
CA THR A 343 1.42 8.02 -18.95
C THR A 343 1.47 9.18 -17.97
N ILE A 344 1.01 8.91 -16.74
CA ILE A 344 1.13 9.76 -15.56
C ILE A 344 1.82 8.99 -14.44
N TYR A 345 2.11 9.61 -13.30
CA TYR A 345 2.70 8.97 -12.12
C TYR A 345 3.94 8.13 -12.42
N MET A 346 4.86 8.69 -13.22
CA MET A 346 6.12 8.04 -13.58
C MET A 346 5.97 6.74 -14.39
N GLY A 347 5.03 6.72 -15.34
CA GLY A 347 4.92 5.63 -16.31
C GLY A 347 3.62 4.84 -16.26
N MET A 348 2.65 5.20 -15.43
CA MET A 348 1.35 4.54 -15.39
C MET A 348 0.51 4.93 -16.61
N PRO A 349 0.11 3.98 -17.48
CA PRO A 349 -0.78 4.26 -18.59
C PRO A 349 -2.15 4.76 -18.11
N LEU A 350 -2.65 5.80 -18.75
CA LEU A 350 -3.90 6.44 -18.37
C LEU A 350 -5.09 5.75 -19.07
N HIS A 351 -5.43 4.57 -18.58
CA HIS A 351 -6.59 3.80 -19.05
C HIS A 351 -7.92 4.45 -18.65
N THR A 352 -8.97 4.19 -19.41
CA THR A 352 -10.32 4.48 -18.94
C THR A 352 -10.69 3.51 -17.83
N GLU A 353 -11.05 4.05 -16.67
CA GLU A 353 -11.41 3.26 -15.49
C GLU A 353 -12.80 3.68 -14.97
N TYR A 354 -13.55 2.67 -14.52
CA TYR A 354 -14.90 2.79 -13.98
C TYR A 354 -14.86 2.41 -12.52
N ARG A 355 -15.33 3.28 -11.62
CA ARG A 355 -15.59 2.92 -10.22
C ARG A 355 -17.07 2.68 -10.02
N VAL A 356 -17.45 1.43 -9.90
CA VAL A 356 -18.83 0.99 -9.76
C VAL A 356 -19.12 0.67 -8.30
N PHE A 357 -20.07 1.38 -7.70
CA PHE A 357 -20.53 1.11 -6.33
C PHE A 357 -21.70 0.13 -6.38
N VAL A 358 -21.60 -0.91 -5.57
CA VAL A 358 -22.57 -2.01 -5.51
C VAL A 358 -23.06 -2.26 -4.09
N ASP A 359 -24.26 -2.78 -3.97
CA ASP A 359 -24.83 -3.33 -2.74
C ASP A 359 -25.04 -4.83 -2.94
N PHE A 360 -24.17 -5.66 -2.34
CA PHE A 360 -24.25 -7.12 -2.47
C PHE A 360 -25.51 -7.70 -1.83
N ASP A 361 -26.01 -7.09 -0.76
CA ASP A 361 -27.22 -7.59 -0.11
C ASP A 361 -28.47 -7.28 -0.94
N ALA A 362 -28.49 -6.16 -1.66
CA ALA A 362 -29.55 -5.79 -2.59
C ALA A 362 -29.33 -6.31 -4.02
N GLN A 363 -28.13 -6.83 -4.31
CA GLN A 363 -27.69 -7.30 -5.63
C GLN A 363 -27.87 -6.24 -6.72
N LYS A 364 -27.44 -5.01 -6.44
CA LYS A 364 -27.62 -3.86 -7.33
C LYS A 364 -26.39 -2.98 -7.42
N VAL A 365 -26.20 -2.40 -8.60
CA VAL A 365 -25.37 -1.20 -8.77
C VAL A 365 -26.10 -0.02 -8.12
N ILE A 366 -25.41 0.73 -7.26
CA ILE A 366 -25.98 1.88 -6.53
C ILE A 366 -25.38 3.21 -6.96
N GLY A 367 -24.30 3.19 -7.73
CA GLY A 367 -23.66 4.37 -8.29
C GLY A 367 -22.48 4.00 -9.17
N VAL A 368 -22.08 4.89 -10.06
CA VAL A 368 -20.90 4.74 -10.91
C VAL A 368 -20.27 6.10 -11.19
N SER A 369 -18.96 6.15 -11.24
CA SER A 369 -18.20 7.35 -11.58
C SER A 369 -17.01 6.96 -12.47
N PRO A 370 -16.60 7.84 -13.41
CA PRO A 370 -15.28 7.69 -14.00
C PRO A 370 -14.24 7.78 -12.87
N TYR A 371 -13.27 6.87 -12.87
CA TYR A 371 -12.20 6.87 -11.85
C TYR A 371 -11.37 8.16 -11.92
N TRP A 372 -11.13 8.64 -13.15
CA TRP A 372 -10.42 9.87 -13.47
C TRP A 372 -11.42 11.05 -13.63
N GLU A 373 -12.27 11.23 -12.63
CA GLU A 373 -13.31 12.26 -12.62
C GLU A 373 -12.65 13.66 -12.65
N PRO A 374 -13.07 14.57 -13.58
CA PRO A 374 -12.37 15.82 -13.85
C PRO A 374 -12.18 16.75 -12.64
N GLU A 375 -13.22 16.95 -11.82
CA GLU A 375 -13.12 17.83 -10.64
C GLU A 375 -12.21 17.22 -9.55
N THR A 376 -12.20 15.90 -9.42
CA THR A 376 -11.32 15.18 -8.51
C THR A 376 -9.86 15.27 -8.96
N MET A 377 -9.61 15.13 -10.28
CA MET A 377 -8.28 15.27 -10.84
C MET A 377 -7.75 16.68 -10.71
N LYS A 378 -8.59 17.69 -10.94
CA LYS A 378 -8.25 19.09 -10.70
C LYS A 378 -7.88 19.37 -9.25
N LYS A 379 -8.61 18.82 -8.28
CA LYS A 379 -8.29 18.95 -6.86
C LYS A 379 -7.00 18.21 -6.49
N ARG A 380 -6.76 17.04 -7.09
CA ARG A 380 -5.60 16.19 -6.78
C ARG A 380 -4.29 16.80 -7.29
N PHE A 381 -4.27 17.33 -8.49
CA PHE A 381 -3.09 17.94 -9.10
C PHE A 381 -2.91 19.42 -8.75
N GLY A 382 -3.90 20.05 -8.13
CA GLY A 382 -3.93 21.49 -7.90
C GLY A 382 -4.40 22.25 -9.13
N HIS A 383 -4.31 23.58 -9.06
CA HIS A 383 -4.59 24.44 -10.22
C HIS A 383 -3.46 24.31 -11.25
N GLU A 384 -3.77 24.62 -12.53
CA GLU A 384 -2.77 24.68 -13.61
C GLU A 384 -1.58 25.59 -13.26
N ASP A 385 -1.82 26.58 -12.41
CA ASP A 385 -0.83 27.56 -11.93
C ASP A 385 -0.09 27.11 -10.65
N ASP A 386 -0.35 25.89 -10.15
CA ASP A 386 0.33 25.39 -8.94
C ASP A 386 1.78 24.99 -9.27
N ALA A 387 2.68 25.95 -9.09
CA ALA A 387 4.11 25.79 -9.31
C ALA A 387 4.78 24.85 -8.29
N ASP A 388 4.04 24.37 -7.27
CA ASP A 388 4.61 23.64 -6.14
C ASP A 388 5.02 22.19 -6.45
N SER A 389 4.72 21.68 -7.66
CA SER A 389 5.19 20.37 -8.08
C SER A 389 5.26 20.27 -9.61
N PRO A 390 6.46 20.34 -10.20
CA PRO A 390 6.64 20.15 -11.64
C PRO A 390 6.04 18.83 -12.17
N HIS A 391 6.04 17.78 -11.35
CA HIS A 391 5.44 16.48 -11.71
C HIS A 391 3.93 16.53 -11.68
N LYS A 392 3.32 17.19 -10.70
CA LYS A 392 1.87 17.37 -10.65
C LYS A 392 1.37 18.17 -11.84
N ILE A 393 2.11 19.21 -12.26
CA ILE A 393 1.79 20.00 -13.44
C ILE A 393 1.89 19.14 -14.68
N HIS A 394 2.97 18.38 -14.85
CA HIS A 394 3.15 17.47 -15.99
C HIS A 394 1.98 16.49 -16.08
N ASP A 395 1.69 15.78 -15.02
CA ASP A 395 0.64 14.76 -14.98
C ASP A 395 -0.75 15.37 -15.22
N TYR A 396 -1.00 16.57 -14.70
CA TYR A 396 -2.24 17.28 -14.96
C TYR A 396 -2.40 17.69 -16.43
N VAL A 397 -1.35 18.22 -17.06
CA VAL A 397 -1.36 18.59 -18.48
C VAL A 397 -1.60 17.36 -19.35
N VAL A 398 -0.93 16.23 -19.05
CA VAL A 398 -1.13 14.96 -19.76
C VAL A 398 -2.58 14.48 -19.58
N TYR A 399 -3.09 14.49 -18.35
CA TYR A 399 -4.48 14.15 -18.07
C TYR A 399 -5.45 15.03 -18.86
N LYS A 400 -5.28 16.36 -18.81
CA LYS A 400 -6.17 17.31 -19.52
C LYS A 400 -6.17 17.10 -21.03
N ALA A 401 -5.04 16.80 -21.63
CA ALA A 401 -4.94 16.48 -23.04
C ALA A 401 -5.68 15.19 -23.41
N HIS A 402 -5.83 14.26 -22.47
CA HIS A 402 -6.47 12.96 -22.69
C HIS A 402 -7.89 12.86 -22.11
N GLU A 403 -8.33 13.82 -21.33
CA GLU A 403 -9.62 13.85 -20.61
C GLU A 403 -10.82 13.57 -21.52
N GLU A 404 -10.88 14.21 -22.69
CA GLU A 404 -11.98 14.01 -23.64
C GLU A 404 -12.07 12.54 -24.10
N THR A 405 -10.93 11.92 -24.36
CA THR A 405 -10.87 10.50 -24.74
C THR A 405 -11.35 9.59 -23.60
N LEU A 406 -10.91 9.86 -22.37
CA LEU A 406 -11.34 9.10 -21.19
C LEU A 406 -12.86 9.22 -20.98
N MET A 407 -13.39 10.44 -21.04
CA MET A 407 -14.82 10.68 -20.81
C MET A 407 -15.69 10.12 -21.93
N ARG A 408 -15.26 10.21 -23.19
CA ARG A 408 -15.97 9.60 -24.32
C ARG A 408 -16.04 8.08 -24.18
N ARG A 409 -14.90 7.41 -23.96
CA ARG A 409 -14.86 5.95 -23.75
C ARG A 409 -15.69 5.52 -22.53
N TYR A 410 -15.64 6.29 -21.45
CA TYR A 410 -16.47 6.06 -20.28
C TYR A 410 -17.95 6.10 -20.64
N GLN A 411 -18.41 7.14 -21.33
CA GLN A 411 -19.82 7.30 -21.72
C GLN A 411 -20.30 6.21 -22.68
N GLU A 412 -19.42 5.76 -23.58
CA GLU A 412 -19.73 4.70 -24.54
C GLU A 412 -19.96 3.34 -23.89
N ASN A 413 -19.33 3.06 -22.74
CA ASN A 413 -19.29 1.72 -22.15
C ASN A 413 -19.87 1.60 -20.74
N VAL A 414 -20.16 2.70 -20.05
CA VAL A 414 -20.58 2.68 -18.63
C VAL A 414 -21.84 1.83 -18.40
N ASP A 415 -22.82 1.90 -19.30
CA ASP A 415 -24.06 1.11 -19.16
C ASP A 415 -23.79 -0.38 -19.29
N ALA A 416 -22.95 -0.79 -20.24
CA ALA A 416 -22.57 -2.19 -20.42
C ALA A 416 -21.78 -2.70 -19.19
N VAL A 417 -20.84 -1.91 -18.67
CA VAL A 417 -20.08 -2.25 -17.45
C VAL A 417 -21.03 -2.44 -16.27
N CYS A 418 -21.98 -1.51 -16.05
CA CYS A 418 -22.95 -1.61 -14.95
C CYS A 418 -23.85 -2.84 -15.07
N VAL A 419 -24.38 -3.13 -16.27
CA VAL A 419 -25.24 -4.29 -16.54
C VAL A 419 -24.48 -5.59 -16.24
N HIS A 420 -23.26 -5.73 -16.71
CA HIS A 420 -22.46 -6.94 -16.48
C HIS A 420 -21.98 -7.07 -15.04
N ILE A 421 -21.67 -5.97 -14.35
CA ILE A 421 -21.39 -6.02 -12.90
C ILE A 421 -22.64 -6.50 -12.16
N GLU A 422 -23.81 -5.91 -12.41
CA GLU A 422 -25.05 -6.28 -11.71
C GLU A 422 -25.39 -7.76 -11.94
N ALA A 423 -25.21 -8.26 -13.15
CA ALA A 423 -25.46 -9.66 -13.50
C ALA A 423 -24.58 -10.66 -12.71
N MET A 424 -23.36 -10.27 -12.33
CA MET A 424 -22.44 -11.17 -11.59
C MET A 424 -22.55 -11.06 -10.05
N LEU A 425 -23.28 -10.07 -9.50
CA LEU A 425 -23.32 -9.85 -8.05
C LEU A 425 -23.82 -11.06 -7.28
N SER A 426 -24.81 -11.80 -7.82
CA SER A 426 -25.37 -12.99 -7.19
C SER A 426 -24.35 -14.13 -7.04
N ASP A 427 -23.30 -14.14 -7.84
CA ASP A 427 -22.23 -15.14 -7.80
C ASP A 427 -21.12 -14.77 -6.81
N ILE A 428 -21.05 -13.50 -6.39
CA ILE A 428 -20.02 -13.00 -5.45
C ILE A 428 -20.53 -13.11 -4.02
N ARG A 429 -19.92 -13.99 -3.24
CA ARG A 429 -20.28 -14.23 -1.83
C ARG A 429 -19.71 -13.19 -0.89
N LEU A 430 -20.11 -11.93 -1.08
CA LEU A 430 -19.78 -10.81 -0.20
C LEU A 430 -21.08 -10.18 0.33
N CYS A 431 -20.98 -9.35 1.34
CA CYS A 431 -22.10 -8.60 1.91
C CYS A 431 -21.74 -7.12 2.08
N GLY A 432 -22.77 -6.27 2.21
CA GLY A 432 -22.58 -4.82 2.37
C GLY A 432 -22.30 -4.09 1.06
N GLN A 433 -21.82 -2.87 1.19
CA GLN A 433 -21.58 -1.97 0.04
C GLN A 433 -20.11 -1.87 -0.29
N TRP A 434 -19.80 -2.01 -1.59
CA TRP A 434 -18.43 -2.05 -2.10
C TRP A 434 -18.27 -1.17 -3.33
N SER A 435 -17.03 -0.79 -3.63
CA SER A 435 -16.62 -0.32 -4.95
C SER A 435 -15.90 -1.42 -5.70
N ILE A 436 -16.13 -1.50 -6.99
CA ILE A 436 -15.44 -2.38 -7.95
C ILE A 436 -14.79 -1.47 -8.99
N ASP A 437 -13.47 -1.57 -9.13
CA ASP A 437 -12.73 -0.81 -10.13
C ASP A 437 -12.52 -1.67 -11.37
N VAL A 438 -13.02 -1.17 -12.50
CA VAL A 438 -12.90 -1.78 -13.82
C VAL A 438 -12.01 -0.92 -14.69
N MET A 439 -10.98 -1.51 -15.29
CA MET A 439 -10.07 -0.89 -16.25
C MET A 439 -10.41 -1.35 -17.67
N GLN A 440 -10.62 -0.43 -18.59
CA GLN A 440 -10.74 -0.73 -20.01
C GLN A 440 -9.37 -0.69 -20.68
N ASN A 441 -9.05 -1.71 -21.48
CA ASN A 441 -7.82 -1.80 -22.26
C ASN A 441 -8.13 -2.37 -23.65
N GLY A 442 -8.42 -1.49 -24.59
CA GLY A 442 -9.02 -1.83 -25.87
C GLY A 442 -10.47 -2.33 -25.71
N GLU A 443 -10.74 -3.53 -26.18
CA GLU A 443 -12.05 -4.20 -26.04
C GLU A 443 -12.17 -5.02 -24.76
N ASP A 444 -11.09 -5.14 -23.99
CA ASP A 444 -11.07 -5.93 -22.76
C ASP A 444 -11.39 -5.07 -21.54
N PHE A 445 -12.24 -5.60 -20.64
CA PHE A 445 -12.57 -5.00 -19.35
C PHE A 445 -12.01 -5.84 -18.22
N TRP A 446 -11.16 -5.23 -17.38
CA TRP A 446 -10.44 -5.89 -16.30
C TRP A 446 -10.93 -5.41 -14.95
N ILE A 447 -11.40 -6.31 -14.09
CA ILE A 447 -11.64 -5.95 -12.69
C ILE A 447 -10.29 -5.95 -11.98
N ILE A 448 -9.87 -4.76 -11.53
CA ILE A 448 -8.51 -4.55 -11.00
C ILE A 448 -8.46 -4.33 -9.50
N ASP A 449 -9.52 -3.83 -8.88
CA ASP A 449 -9.54 -3.59 -7.42
C ASP A 449 -10.97 -3.60 -6.87
N MET A 450 -11.07 -3.85 -5.55
CA MET A 450 -12.30 -3.71 -4.78
C MET A 450 -12.00 -3.16 -3.39
N ALA A 451 -12.92 -2.38 -2.86
CA ALA A 451 -12.86 -1.90 -1.47
C ALA A 451 -14.26 -1.67 -0.93
N LEU A 452 -14.41 -1.63 0.40
CA LEU A 452 -15.67 -1.18 1.00
C LEU A 452 -16.03 0.22 0.48
N ALA A 453 -17.29 0.44 0.14
CA ALA A 453 -17.76 1.71 -0.41
C ALA A 453 -17.37 2.91 0.47
N GLN A 454 -17.50 2.75 1.79
CA GLN A 454 -17.14 3.78 2.77
C GLN A 454 -15.65 4.17 2.81
N ASN A 455 -14.78 3.31 2.26
CA ASN A 455 -13.34 3.53 2.17
C ASN A 455 -12.89 3.97 0.76
N SER A 456 -13.84 4.14 -0.15
CA SER A 456 -13.56 4.44 -1.56
C SER A 456 -13.79 5.91 -1.86
N ALA A 457 -12.88 6.53 -2.62
CA ALA A 457 -13.11 7.85 -3.19
C ALA A 457 -14.30 7.83 -4.16
N LEU A 458 -14.88 9.00 -4.43
CA LEU A 458 -16.03 9.18 -5.34
C LEU A 458 -17.34 8.57 -4.83
N ILE A 459 -17.41 8.16 -3.56
CA ILE A 459 -18.64 7.63 -2.95
C ILE A 459 -19.81 8.63 -3.01
N GLU A 460 -19.52 9.91 -3.12
CA GLU A 460 -20.49 10.97 -3.28
C GLU A 460 -21.35 10.88 -4.58
N CYS A 461 -20.92 10.07 -5.56
CA CYS A 461 -21.75 9.75 -6.71
C CYS A 461 -22.94 8.84 -6.37
N VAL A 462 -22.91 8.15 -5.23
CA VAL A 462 -24.01 7.32 -4.76
C VAL A 462 -25.06 8.19 -4.08
N PRO A 463 -26.35 8.08 -4.46
CA PRO A 463 -27.44 8.78 -3.79
C PRO A 463 -27.46 8.50 -2.29
N LYS A 464 -27.58 9.55 -1.47
CA LYS A 464 -27.48 9.44 0.00
C LYS A 464 -28.51 8.47 0.62
N ASN A 465 -29.67 8.33 0.01
CA ASN A 465 -30.73 7.42 0.46
C ASN A 465 -30.40 5.94 0.18
N LEU A 466 -29.41 5.65 -0.66
CA LEU A 466 -28.91 4.30 -0.94
C LEU A 466 -27.69 3.93 -0.08
N LEU A 467 -27.03 4.93 0.52
CA LEU A 467 -25.88 4.68 1.38
C LEU A 467 -26.31 4.11 2.72
N ARG A 468 -25.66 3.04 3.14
CA ARG A 468 -25.82 2.47 4.48
C ARG A 468 -24.86 3.13 5.47
N PRO A 469 -25.19 3.17 6.74
CA PRO A 469 -24.26 3.60 7.78
C PRO A 469 -22.97 2.77 7.73
N ALA A 470 -21.82 3.45 7.88
CA ALA A 470 -20.53 2.78 7.95
C ALA A 470 -20.53 1.74 9.10
N GLN A 471 -20.17 0.50 8.80
CA GLN A 471 -20.06 -0.53 9.83
C GLN A 471 -18.75 -0.33 10.61
N GLU A 472 -18.85 -0.08 11.89
CA GLU A 472 -17.72 -0.06 12.83
C GLU A 472 -17.28 -1.50 13.17
N ARG A 473 -16.69 -2.20 12.20
CA ARG A 473 -16.33 -3.63 12.36
C ARG A 473 -15.02 -3.88 13.12
N TRP A 474 -14.21 -2.84 13.34
CA TRP A 474 -12.88 -3.01 13.95
C TRP A 474 -12.91 -3.33 15.45
N VAL A 475 -13.96 -2.92 16.17
CA VAL A 475 -14.04 -3.08 17.62
C VAL A 475 -14.36 -4.51 18.05
N PRO A 476 -15.33 -5.23 17.43
CA PRO A 476 -15.54 -6.66 17.67
C PRO A 476 -14.30 -7.51 17.32
N ALA A 477 -13.62 -7.18 16.23
CA ALA A 477 -12.41 -7.89 15.82
C ALA A 477 -11.26 -7.74 16.83
N LEU A 478 -11.14 -6.59 17.50
CA LEU A 478 -10.21 -6.38 18.61
C LEU A 478 -10.53 -7.27 19.82
N GLU A 479 -11.81 -7.38 20.18
CA GLU A 479 -12.26 -8.25 21.28
C GLU A 479 -11.97 -9.72 20.97
N ASP A 480 -12.17 -10.15 19.73
CA ASP A 480 -11.90 -11.51 19.31
C ASP A 480 -10.39 -11.81 19.25
N ALA A 481 -9.57 -10.85 18.81
CA ALA A 481 -8.09 -10.97 18.85
C ALA A 481 -7.57 -11.06 20.29
N VAL A 482 -8.17 -10.33 21.24
CA VAL A 482 -7.83 -10.45 22.67
C VAL A 482 -8.18 -11.83 23.20
N LYS A 483 -9.37 -12.35 22.88
CA LYS A 483 -9.80 -13.67 23.32
C LYS A 483 -8.97 -14.81 22.75
N ALA A 484 -8.45 -14.66 21.52
CA ALA A 484 -7.60 -15.66 20.88
C ALA A 484 -6.20 -15.72 21.47
N ASN A 485 -5.74 -14.65 22.15
CA ASN A 485 -4.41 -14.53 22.75
C ASN A 485 -4.43 -14.60 24.28
N SER A 486 -5.58 -14.70 24.91
CA SER A 486 -5.76 -14.95 26.35
C SER A 486 -6.02 -16.43 26.65
#